data_da83874441f23e4d98af7b4743233b88
#
_entry.id   da83874441f23e4d98af7b4743233b88
#
_cell.length_a   1.000
_cell.length_b   1.000
_cell.length_c   1.000
_cell.angle_alpha   90.00
_cell.angle_beta   90.00
_cell.angle_gamma   90.00
#
_symmetry.space_group_name_H-M   'P 1'
#
loop_
_entity.id
_entity.type
_entity.pdbx_description
1 polymer ?
#
loop_
_entity_poly.entity_id
_entity_poly.type
_entity_poly.pdbx_seq_one_letter_code
_entity_poly.pdbx_strand_id
1 'polypeptide(L)'
;MAARADNVSRVDHDGVTLVEGATSDVRFAFTERAGGVSEDAYSSLNLGSHVGDDPFAVQENRRRALEAMGAAECEHNLLVPNQVHGDHIVAVTSNGADDLEDVREQIAEGCDAIVCTA
;
A
#
# COMPACT_ATOMS: atom_id res chain seq x y z
N MET A 1 9.74 7.58 24.21
CA MET A 1 9.56 6.13 24.06
C MET A 1 8.93 5.83 22.71
N ALA A 2 9.45 4.86 22.02
CA ALA A 2 8.88 4.48 20.74
C ALA A 2 7.46 3.96 20.91
N ALA A 3 6.58 4.26 19.96
CA ALA A 3 5.24 3.70 19.93
C ALA A 3 5.33 2.18 19.79
N ARG A 4 4.51 1.47 20.54
CA ARG A 4 4.45 0.02 20.48
C ARG A 4 3.13 -0.40 19.87
N ALA A 5 3.20 -1.32 18.94
CA ALA A 5 2.02 -1.95 18.36
C ALA A 5 1.70 -3.23 19.12
N ASP A 6 1.20 -3.08 20.36
CA ASP A 6 0.86 -4.22 21.21
C ASP A 6 -0.38 -4.99 20.73
N ASN A 7 -1.12 -4.41 19.76
CA ASN A 7 -2.40 -4.92 19.28
C ASN A 7 -2.31 -5.50 17.86
N VAL A 8 -1.16 -6.04 17.50
CA VAL A 8 -1.01 -6.69 16.19
C VAL A 8 -1.79 -7.99 16.17
N SER A 9 -2.69 -8.12 15.23
CA SER A 9 -3.51 -9.32 15.08
C SER A 9 -3.75 -9.66 13.61
N ARG A 10 -3.98 -10.93 13.36
CA ARG A 10 -4.31 -11.45 12.04
C ARG A 10 -5.82 -11.56 11.92
N VAL A 11 -6.39 -10.80 10.99
CA VAL A 11 -7.85 -10.70 10.81
C VAL A 11 -8.23 -10.95 9.35
N ASP A 12 -9.23 -11.79 9.14
CA ASP A 12 -9.82 -12.02 7.82
C ASP A 12 -10.96 -11.01 7.59
N HIS A 13 -10.83 -10.21 6.54
CA HIS A 13 -11.81 -9.22 6.11
C HIS A 13 -12.41 -9.66 4.76
N ASP A 14 -13.43 -10.50 4.81
CA ASP A 14 -14.12 -11.03 3.61
C ASP A 14 -13.16 -11.65 2.59
N GLY A 15 -12.24 -12.48 3.06
CA GLY A 15 -11.28 -13.16 2.22
C GLY A 15 -9.92 -12.50 2.10
N VAL A 16 -9.82 -11.22 2.45
CA VAL A 16 -8.52 -10.52 2.55
C VAL A 16 -8.03 -10.60 3.97
N THR A 17 -6.91 -11.27 4.19
CA THR A 17 -6.33 -11.42 5.51
C THR A 17 -5.26 -10.37 5.72
N LEU A 18 -5.36 -9.64 6.82
CA LEU A 18 -4.39 -8.63 7.22
C LEU A 18 -3.74 -9.02 8.54
N VAL A 19 -2.42 -8.82 8.63
CA VAL A 19 -1.72 -8.71 9.90
C VAL A 19 -1.67 -7.23 10.22
N GLU A 20 -2.52 -6.78 11.13
CA GLU A 20 -2.80 -5.37 11.30
C GLU A 20 -2.59 -4.89 12.72
N GLY A 21 -2.33 -3.61 12.86
CA GLY A 21 -2.19 -2.93 14.13
C GLY A 21 -2.29 -1.43 13.97
N ALA A 22 -2.17 -0.74 15.09
CA ALA A 22 -2.22 0.70 15.10
C ALA A 22 -1.38 1.26 16.24
N THR A 23 -0.83 2.44 16.01
CA THR A 23 -0.35 3.33 17.07
C THR A 23 -1.42 4.40 17.31
N SER A 24 -1.13 5.42 18.13
CA SER A 24 -2.08 6.52 18.38
C SER A 24 -2.46 7.28 17.09
N ASP A 25 -1.56 7.37 16.12
CA ASP A 25 -1.72 8.22 14.95
C ASP A 25 -1.66 7.48 13.62
N VAL A 26 -1.23 6.24 13.62
CA VAL A 26 -0.94 5.49 12.39
C VAL A 26 -1.58 4.12 12.46
N ARG A 27 -2.27 3.73 11.39
CA ARG A 27 -2.71 2.36 11.15
C ARG A 27 -1.78 1.71 10.14
N PHE A 28 -1.46 0.45 10.35
CA PHE A 28 -0.63 -0.30 9.42
C PHE A 28 -1.18 -1.71 9.24
N ALA A 29 -0.86 -2.30 8.10
CA ALA A 29 -1.23 -3.68 7.82
C ALA A 29 -0.24 -4.31 6.86
N PHE A 30 -0.06 -5.62 7.01
CA PHE A 30 0.64 -6.45 6.04
C PHE A 30 -0.39 -7.39 5.42
N THR A 31 -0.46 -7.41 4.09
CA THR A 31 -1.35 -8.30 3.37
C THR A 31 -0.76 -9.70 3.29
N GLU A 32 -1.64 -10.69 3.15
CA GLU A 32 -1.25 -12.06 2.81
C GLU A 32 -1.60 -12.35 1.35
N ARG A 33 -1.27 -13.53 0.89
CA ARG A 33 -1.44 -13.90 -0.51
C ARG A 33 -2.89 -13.95 -0.95
N ALA A 34 -3.80 -14.36 -0.08
CA ALA A 34 -5.19 -14.64 -0.42
C ALA A 34 -6.06 -13.39 -0.53
N GLY A 35 -7.14 -13.49 -1.26
CA GLY A 35 -8.20 -12.48 -1.29
C GLY A 35 -8.25 -11.61 -2.52
N GLY A 36 -7.36 -11.83 -3.48
CA GLY A 36 -7.30 -11.06 -4.72
C GLY A 36 -7.85 -11.78 -5.94
N VAL A 37 -7.63 -11.17 -7.10
CA VAL A 37 -8.10 -11.66 -8.39
C VAL A 37 -6.97 -12.02 -9.35
N SER A 38 -5.72 -11.85 -8.96
CA SER A 38 -4.57 -12.25 -9.77
C SER A 38 -4.44 -13.77 -9.83
N GLU A 39 -3.89 -14.27 -10.92
CA GLU A 39 -3.81 -15.70 -11.24
C GLU A 39 -2.36 -16.17 -11.36
N ASP A 40 -2.17 -17.47 -11.40
CA ASP A 40 -0.89 -18.14 -11.62
C ASP A 40 0.18 -17.69 -10.62
N ALA A 41 1.32 -17.20 -11.10
CA ALA A 41 2.44 -16.77 -10.27
C ALA A 41 2.09 -15.60 -9.34
N TYR A 42 1.05 -14.83 -9.66
CA TYR A 42 0.61 -13.67 -8.88
C TYR A 42 -0.56 -13.95 -7.96
N SER A 43 -1.00 -15.20 -7.88
CA SER A 43 -2.19 -15.60 -7.13
C SER A 43 -2.01 -15.34 -5.62
N SER A 44 -2.88 -14.50 -5.04
CA SER A 44 -4.00 -13.82 -5.69
C SER A 44 -4.04 -12.31 -5.42
N LEU A 45 -3.54 -11.84 -4.27
CA LEU A 45 -3.60 -10.43 -3.86
C LEU A 45 -2.28 -9.72 -4.19
N ASN A 46 -1.88 -9.76 -5.46
CA ASN A 46 -0.69 -9.03 -5.88
C ASN A 46 -0.99 -7.53 -5.95
N LEU A 47 -0.18 -6.73 -5.28
CA LEU A 47 -0.32 -5.27 -5.21
C LEU A 47 0.72 -4.53 -6.05
N GLY A 48 1.68 -5.25 -6.60
CA GLY A 48 2.79 -4.66 -7.37
C GLY A 48 2.44 -4.50 -8.84
N SER A 49 2.57 -3.28 -9.38
CA SER A 49 2.27 -2.98 -10.78
C SER A 49 3.47 -3.12 -11.70
N HIS A 50 4.66 -3.36 -11.16
CA HIS A 50 5.92 -3.39 -11.93
C HIS A 50 6.46 -4.81 -12.14
N VAL A 51 5.65 -5.84 -11.90
CA VAL A 51 6.08 -7.23 -11.94
C VAL A 51 5.49 -8.03 -13.10
N GLY A 52 4.68 -7.40 -13.94
CA GLY A 52 4.15 -8.04 -15.15
C GLY A 52 2.75 -8.63 -15.02
N ASP A 53 2.06 -8.40 -13.92
CA ASP A 53 0.66 -8.81 -13.75
C ASP A 53 -0.28 -7.90 -14.56
N ASP A 54 -1.51 -8.38 -14.80
CA ASP A 54 -2.58 -7.60 -15.40
C ASP A 54 -2.86 -6.34 -14.55
N PRO A 55 -2.74 -5.14 -15.14
CA PRO A 55 -2.96 -3.90 -14.38
C PRO A 55 -4.36 -3.76 -13.80
N PHE A 56 -5.38 -4.33 -14.44
CA PHE A 56 -6.74 -4.32 -13.89
C PHE A 56 -6.86 -5.22 -12.66
N ALA A 57 -6.17 -6.37 -12.66
CA ALA A 57 -6.11 -7.25 -11.50
C ALA A 57 -5.42 -6.56 -10.33
N VAL A 58 -4.29 -5.90 -10.57
CA VAL A 58 -3.57 -5.16 -9.54
C VAL A 58 -4.42 -4.04 -8.95
N GLN A 59 -5.13 -3.30 -9.79
CA GLN A 59 -6.02 -2.23 -9.35
C GLN A 59 -7.14 -2.76 -8.44
N GLU A 60 -7.77 -3.86 -8.84
CA GLU A 60 -8.82 -4.49 -8.02
C GLU A 60 -8.25 -5.02 -6.70
N ASN A 61 -7.06 -5.60 -6.73
CA ASN A 61 -6.39 -6.08 -5.51
C ASN A 61 -6.11 -4.95 -4.53
N ARG A 62 -5.63 -3.81 -5.04
CA ARG A 62 -5.39 -2.61 -4.22
C ARG A 62 -6.67 -2.09 -3.61
N ARG A 63 -7.75 -2.06 -4.38
CA ARG A 63 -9.06 -1.67 -3.89
C ARG A 63 -9.51 -2.57 -2.72
N ARG A 64 -9.36 -3.88 -2.88
CA ARG A 64 -9.72 -4.85 -1.83
C ARG A 64 -8.88 -4.69 -0.56
N ALA A 65 -7.59 -4.44 -0.71
CA ALA A 65 -6.71 -4.22 0.43
C ALA A 65 -7.11 -2.96 1.20
N LEU A 66 -7.39 -1.86 0.50
CA LEU A 66 -7.84 -0.62 1.12
C LEU A 66 -9.19 -0.79 1.79
N GLU A 67 -10.14 -1.48 1.15
CA GLU A 67 -11.44 -1.76 1.75
C GLU A 67 -11.31 -2.60 3.03
N ALA A 68 -10.44 -3.60 3.02
CA ALA A 68 -10.16 -4.41 4.20
C ALA A 68 -9.61 -3.59 5.36
N MET A 69 -8.83 -2.55 5.07
CA MET A 69 -8.33 -1.60 6.07
C MET A 69 -9.36 -0.55 6.50
N GLY A 70 -10.55 -0.53 5.88
CA GLY A 70 -11.52 0.53 6.12
C GLY A 70 -11.11 1.87 5.53
N ALA A 71 -10.30 1.86 4.48
CA ALA A 71 -9.72 3.06 3.88
C ALA A 71 -10.04 3.18 2.38
N ALA A 72 -11.16 2.63 1.94
CA ALA A 72 -11.54 2.66 0.51
C ALA A 72 -11.62 4.09 -0.05
N GLU A 73 -12.01 5.06 0.76
CA GLU A 73 -12.07 6.47 0.37
C GLU A 73 -10.69 7.10 0.15
N CYS A 74 -9.64 6.44 0.58
CA CYS A 74 -8.26 6.94 0.43
C CYS A 74 -7.58 6.44 -0.84
N GLU A 75 -8.29 5.80 -1.76
CA GLU A 75 -7.70 5.23 -2.98
C GLU A 75 -6.92 6.28 -3.78
N HIS A 76 -7.42 7.50 -3.85
CA HIS A 76 -6.75 8.60 -4.56
C HIS A 76 -5.44 9.02 -3.91
N ASN A 77 -5.23 8.70 -2.65
CA ASN A 77 -4.04 9.06 -1.90
C ASN A 77 -3.04 7.92 -1.80
N LEU A 78 -3.34 6.78 -2.41
CA LEU A 78 -2.44 5.62 -2.38
C LEU A 78 -1.19 5.90 -3.21
N LEU A 79 -0.04 5.74 -2.59
CA LEU A 79 1.27 5.91 -3.21
C LEU A 79 2.03 4.59 -3.15
N VAL A 80 2.37 4.06 -4.32
CA VAL A 80 3.11 2.80 -4.44
C VAL A 80 4.38 3.05 -5.23
N PRO A 81 5.54 3.02 -4.60
CA PRO A 81 6.79 3.32 -5.28
C PRO A 81 7.25 2.17 -6.17
N ASN A 82 7.97 2.52 -7.22
CA ASN A 82 8.74 1.57 -8.00
C ASN A 82 10.09 1.38 -7.33
N GLN A 83 10.27 0.29 -6.60
CA GLN A 83 11.49 -0.01 -5.88
C GLN A 83 12.64 -0.31 -6.84
N VAL A 84 13.80 0.27 -6.55
CA VAL A 84 15.04 0.06 -7.31
C VAL A 84 16.14 -0.59 -6.46
N HIS A 85 15.81 -0.95 -5.22
CA HIS A 85 16.73 -1.58 -4.25
C HIS A 85 17.97 -0.73 -3.96
N GLY A 86 17.79 0.58 -3.93
CA GLY A 86 18.81 1.55 -3.59
C GLY A 86 18.48 2.26 -2.27
N ASP A 87 18.78 3.55 -2.21
CA ASP A 87 18.57 4.37 -1.02
C ASP A 87 17.78 5.64 -1.33
N HIS A 88 17.01 5.64 -2.41
CA HIS A 88 16.23 6.80 -2.82
C HIS A 88 14.98 6.97 -1.95
N ILE A 89 14.88 8.13 -1.33
CA ILE A 89 13.77 8.48 -0.43
C ILE A 89 13.02 9.68 -1.00
N VAL A 90 11.70 9.59 -1.02
CA VAL A 90 10.83 10.71 -1.42
C VAL A 90 10.01 11.14 -0.21
N ALA A 91 10.02 12.44 0.07
CA ALA A 91 9.25 13.03 1.16
C ALA A 91 7.89 13.52 0.65
N VAL A 92 6.83 13.23 1.40
CA VAL A 92 5.48 13.71 1.14
C VAL A 92 5.11 14.65 2.27
N THR A 93 5.08 15.95 1.98
CA THR A 93 4.83 17.00 2.97
C THR A 93 3.47 17.67 2.80
N SER A 94 2.76 17.36 1.73
CA SER A 94 1.43 17.88 1.44
C SER A 94 0.58 16.81 0.78
N ASN A 95 -0.72 16.76 1.08
CA ASN A 95 -1.68 15.86 0.47
C ASN A 95 -2.58 16.53 -0.56
N GLY A 96 -2.24 17.72 -1.02
CA GLY A 96 -2.94 18.37 -2.13
C GLY A 96 -2.83 17.56 -3.41
N ALA A 97 -3.83 17.62 -4.28
CA ALA A 97 -3.90 16.80 -5.48
C ALA A 97 -2.68 17.00 -6.41
N ASP A 98 -2.26 18.25 -6.60
CA ASP A 98 -1.11 18.57 -7.45
C ASP A 98 0.19 18.08 -6.84
N ASP A 99 0.34 18.20 -5.52
CA ASP A 99 1.54 17.75 -4.82
C ASP A 99 1.66 16.23 -4.85
N LEU A 100 0.54 15.51 -4.72
CA LEU A 100 0.54 14.05 -4.82
C LEU A 100 0.84 13.59 -6.25
N GLU A 101 0.40 14.33 -7.26
CA GLU A 101 0.74 14.03 -8.66
C GLU A 101 2.25 14.13 -8.89
N ASP A 102 2.88 15.18 -8.38
CA ASP A 102 4.33 15.34 -8.46
C ASP A 102 5.07 14.20 -7.74
N VAL A 103 4.58 13.79 -6.58
CA VAL A 103 5.14 12.64 -5.85
C VAL A 103 5.01 11.36 -6.66
N ARG A 104 3.86 11.12 -7.30
CA ARG A 104 3.65 9.94 -8.12
C ARG A 104 4.66 9.87 -9.26
N GLU A 105 4.95 10.98 -9.91
CA GLU A 105 5.97 11.03 -10.95
C GLU A 105 7.35 10.68 -10.40
N GLN A 106 7.72 11.23 -9.26
CA GLN A 106 9.01 10.95 -8.62
C GLN A 106 9.16 9.47 -8.23
N ILE A 107 8.14 8.89 -7.60
CA ILE A 107 8.22 7.50 -7.14
C ILE A 107 8.13 6.49 -8.29
N ALA A 108 7.54 6.87 -9.41
CA ALA A 108 7.50 6.03 -10.61
C ALA A 108 8.88 5.90 -11.27
N GLU A 109 9.73 6.90 -11.16
CA GLU A 109 11.10 6.86 -11.67
C GLU A 109 11.99 5.93 -10.85
N GLY A 110 11.71 5.76 -9.58
CA GLY A 110 12.42 4.87 -8.68
C GLY A 110 12.51 5.45 -7.27
N CYS A 111 12.02 4.67 -6.31
CA CYS A 111 12.00 5.10 -4.92
C CYS A 111 11.90 3.88 -4.01
N ASP A 112 12.69 3.83 -2.96
CA ASP A 112 12.76 2.70 -2.04
C ASP A 112 12.05 2.97 -0.72
N ALA A 113 11.83 4.24 -0.38
CA ALA A 113 11.11 4.63 0.81
C ALA A 113 10.36 5.94 0.61
N ILE A 114 9.22 6.05 1.27
CA ILE A 114 8.43 7.29 1.32
C ILE A 114 8.34 7.73 2.77
N VAL A 115 8.65 8.99 3.02
CA VAL A 115 8.46 9.62 4.33
C VAL A 115 7.32 10.62 4.22
N CYS A 116 6.26 10.40 4.97
CA CYS A 116 5.06 11.22 4.90
C CYS A 116 4.87 11.99 6.21
N THR A 117 4.72 13.30 6.08
CA THR A 117 4.38 14.21 7.19
C THR A 117 3.08 14.98 6.94
N ALA A 118 2.40 14.62 5.88
CA ALA A 118 1.14 15.25 5.49
C ALA A 118 -0.07 14.65 6.22
#